data_84e0fa999b2e0faceac00166c8c4acc7
#
_entry.id   84e0fa999b2e0faceac00166c8c4acc7
#
_cell.length_a   1.000
_cell.length_b   1.000
_cell.length_c   1.000
_cell.angle_alpha   90.00
_cell.angle_beta   90.00
_cell.angle_gamma   90.00
#
_symmetry.space_group_name_H-M   'P 1'
#
loop_
_entity.id
_entity.type
_entity.pdbx_description
1 polymer ?
#
loop_
_entity_poly.entity_id
_entity_poly.type
_entity_poly.pdbx_seq_one_letter_code
_entity_poly.pdbx_strand_id
1 'polypeptide(L)'
;WPLISRELDRRRSRNYRGVLFADVRDTAFQSDPFGAMLTTQQIFYGFNGVESRTIGECGWNGGWIRDCFGEAKRRKLASKPIVCSGVSIATFEEGRLYAAQMAEVVSDAQFAPCERNGVDQGVHNVLMHENEVKHAVIVSQRTALVANLQAKVARVDPRSHKVANPRGDVVSVVHQYDRFPNLAAHYYETY
;
A
#
# COMPACT_ATOMS: atom_id res chain seq x y z
N TRP A 1 11.61 2.61 -7.10
CA TRP A 1 12.06 2.43 -5.73
C TRP A 1 13.47 2.96 -5.50
N PRO A 2 14.48 2.75 -6.37
CA PRO A 2 15.81 3.31 -6.15
C PRO A 2 15.86 4.84 -6.00
N LEU A 3 15.01 5.56 -6.73
CA LEU A 3 14.91 7.02 -6.61
C LEU A 3 14.29 7.44 -5.26
N ILE A 4 13.24 6.73 -4.83
CA ILE A 4 12.57 6.98 -3.55
C ILE A 4 13.53 6.74 -2.39
N SER A 5 14.24 5.60 -2.40
CA SER A 5 15.23 5.25 -1.38
C SER A 5 16.31 6.33 -1.25
N ARG A 6 16.92 6.76 -2.36
CA ARG A 6 17.94 7.83 -2.37
C ARG A 6 17.39 9.16 -1.86
N GLU A 7 16.16 9.50 -2.21
CA GLU A 7 15.55 10.75 -1.74
C GLU A 7 15.28 10.73 -0.23
N LEU A 8 14.82 9.61 0.32
CA LEU A 8 14.62 9.47 1.77
C LEU A 8 15.96 9.52 2.52
N ASP A 9 17.00 8.87 2.01
CA ASP A 9 18.34 8.96 2.60
C ASP A 9 18.86 10.40 2.61
N ARG A 10 18.71 11.13 1.53
CA ARG A 10 19.08 12.54 1.42
C ARG A 10 18.33 13.44 2.41
N ARG A 11 17.12 13.06 2.76
CA ARG A 11 16.26 13.82 3.69
C ARG A 11 16.37 13.38 5.15
N ARG A 12 17.22 12.43 5.48
CA ARG A 12 17.37 11.87 6.83
C ARG A 12 17.61 12.92 7.90
N SER A 13 18.36 13.99 7.58
CA SER A 13 18.65 15.08 8.52
C SER A 13 17.51 16.09 8.72
N ARG A 14 16.41 15.96 7.96
CA ARG A 14 15.29 16.92 7.98
C ARG A 14 14.30 16.68 9.13
N ASN A 15 14.51 15.67 9.97
CA ASN A 15 13.69 15.37 11.14
C ASN A 15 12.19 15.19 10.82
N TYR A 16 11.88 14.55 9.69
CA TYR A 16 10.50 14.17 9.40
C TYR A 16 10.02 13.09 10.36
N ARG A 17 8.78 13.18 10.82
CA ARG A 17 8.18 12.20 11.73
C ARG A 17 7.73 10.94 11.01
N GLY A 18 7.26 11.09 9.77
CA GLY A 18 6.71 9.98 9.00
C GLY A 18 6.82 10.18 7.50
N VAL A 19 6.55 9.11 6.79
CA VAL A 19 6.46 9.05 5.34
C VAL A 19 5.20 8.30 4.94
N LEU A 20 4.55 8.79 3.91
CA LEU A 20 3.45 8.10 3.24
C LEU A 20 3.93 7.78 1.83
N PHE A 21 3.81 6.51 1.47
CA PHE A 21 3.93 6.04 0.09
C PHE A 21 2.53 5.97 -0.49
N ALA A 22 2.34 6.55 -1.65
CA ALA A 22 1.04 6.54 -2.33
C ALA A 22 1.21 6.50 -3.85
N ASP A 23 0.33 5.77 -4.51
CA ASP A 23 0.20 5.83 -5.96
C ASP A 23 -0.33 7.22 -6.35
N VAL A 24 0.43 7.94 -7.19
CA VAL A 24 0.17 9.36 -7.45
C VAL A 24 -1.11 9.59 -8.24
N ARG A 25 -1.47 8.64 -9.12
CA ARG A 25 -2.57 8.84 -10.08
C ARG A 25 -3.97 8.67 -9.48
N ASP A 26 -4.11 7.76 -8.52
CA ASP A 26 -5.41 7.26 -8.06
C ASP A 26 -5.56 7.25 -6.54
N THR A 27 -4.82 8.14 -5.86
CA THR A 27 -4.92 8.36 -4.41
C THR A 27 -5.40 9.77 -4.11
N ALA A 28 -6.41 9.88 -3.24
CA ALA A 28 -6.95 11.14 -2.75
C ALA A 28 -6.95 11.20 -1.23
N PHE A 29 -6.81 12.39 -0.66
CA PHE A 29 -6.78 12.63 0.77
C PHE A 29 -8.06 13.33 1.23
N GLN A 30 -8.76 12.77 2.20
CA GLN A 30 -9.94 13.37 2.79
C GLN A 30 -9.66 14.04 4.14
N SER A 31 -8.56 13.65 4.79
CA SER A 31 -8.03 14.25 6.03
C SER A 31 -6.56 13.91 6.20
N ASP A 32 -5.91 14.46 7.23
CA ASP A 32 -4.53 14.14 7.59
C ASP A 32 -4.38 12.65 7.92
N PRO A 33 -3.59 11.88 7.14
CA PRO A 33 -3.40 10.45 7.38
C PRO A 33 -2.45 10.17 8.55
N PHE A 34 -1.70 11.16 9.03
CA PHE A 34 -0.68 10.96 10.05
C PHE A 34 -1.20 11.15 11.47
N GLY A 35 -2.26 11.94 11.65
CA GLY A 35 -2.70 12.40 12.97
C GLY A 35 -2.97 11.29 13.99
N ALA A 36 -3.52 10.15 13.57
CA ALA A 36 -3.84 9.02 14.45
C ALA A 36 -2.80 7.91 14.45
N MET A 37 -1.80 7.95 13.57
CA MET A 37 -0.94 6.80 13.28
C MET A 37 0.50 6.97 13.75
N LEU A 38 1.05 8.18 13.76
CA LEU A 38 2.42 8.38 14.16
C LEU A 38 2.53 8.50 15.69
N THR A 39 2.87 7.38 16.29
CA THR A 39 3.28 7.31 17.69
C THR A 39 4.78 7.58 17.85
N THR A 40 5.29 7.55 19.07
CA THR A 40 6.74 7.60 19.34
C THR A 40 7.46 6.29 19.02
N GLN A 41 6.72 5.22 18.71
CA GLN A 41 7.28 3.92 18.34
C GLN A 41 7.59 3.85 16.85
N GLN A 42 8.64 3.12 16.52
CA GLN A 42 8.94 2.78 15.12
C GLN A 42 7.88 1.83 14.59
N ILE A 43 7.25 2.17 13.46
CA ILE A 43 6.15 1.39 12.91
C ILE A 43 6.01 1.59 11.39
N PHE A 44 5.62 0.50 10.72
CA PHE A 44 5.23 0.50 9.30
C PHE A 44 3.83 -0.09 9.18
N TYR A 45 2.91 0.65 8.58
CA TYR A 45 1.54 0.21 8.31
C TYR A 45 1.36 -0.15 6.85
N GLY A 46 1.09 -1.42 6.56
CA GLY A 46 0.57 -1.88 5.29
C GLY A 46 -0.94 -2.11 5.37
N PHE A 47 -1.67 -1.74 4.34
CA PHE A 47 -3.13 -1.80 4.34
C PHE A 47 -3.64 -2.95 3.47
N ASN A 48 -4.59 -3.74 4.00
CA ASN A 48 -5.23 -4.78 3.24
C ASN A 48 -5.82 -4.24 1.93
N GLY A 49 -5.66 -4.98 0.86
CA GLY A 49 -6.34 -4.74 -0.40
C GLY A 49 -7.82 -5.12 -0.29
N VAL A 50 -8.17 -6.36 -0.63
CA VAL A 50 -9.53 -6.88 -0.47
C VAL A 50 -9.56 -7.86 0.70
N GLU A 51 -10.24 -7.53 1.78
CA GLU A 51 -10.25 -8.35 3.01
C GLU A 51 -10.75 -9.80 2.83
N SER A 52 -11.57 -10.04 1.80
CA SER A 52 -12.14 -11.36 1.51
C SER A 52 -11.32 -12.18 0.51
N ARG A 53 -10.13 -11.71 0.11
CA ARG A 53 -9.33 -12.37 -0.93
C ARG A 53 -7.91 -12.60 -0.45
N THR A 54 -7.44 -13.84 -0.61
CA THR A 54 -6.05 -14.21 -0.35
C THR A 54 -5.18 -14.05 -1.60
N ILE A 55 -3.87 -14.11 -1.39
CA ILE A 55 -2.87 -14.08 -2.48
C ILE A 55 -3.13 -15.24 -3.46
N GLY A 56 -3.44 -16.44 -2.96
CA GLY A 56 -3.69 -17.62 -3.79
C GLY A 56 -4.95 -17.54 -4.64
N GLU A 57 -5.96 -16.83 -4.17
CA GLU A 57 -7.23 -16.59 -4.88
C GLU A 57 -7.14 -15.45 -5.90
N CYS A 58 -6.06 -14.66 -5.87
CA CYS A 58 -5.83 -13.57 -6.78
C CYS A 58 -4.81 -13.95 -7.85
N GLY A 59 -5.27 -14.18 -9.09
CA GLY A 59 -4.40 -14.54 -10.20
C GLY A 59 -3.25 -13.54 -10.45
N TRP A 60 -3.50 -12.24 -10.22
CA TRP A 60 -2.48 -11.20 -10.36
C TRP A 60 -1.43 -11.30 -9.23
N ASN A 61 -1.84 -11.21 -7.97
CA ASN A 61 -0.89 -11.24 -6.84
C ASN A 61 -0.13 -12.57 -6.78
N GLY A 62 -0.83 -13.71 -6.94
CA GLY A 62 -0.20 -15.01 -7.02
C GLY A 62 0.73 -15.15 -8.23
N GLY A 63 0.36 -14.56 -9.37
CA GLY A 63 1.17 -14.54 -10.59
C GLY A 63 2.47 -13.75 -10.41
N TRP A 64 2.41 -12.52 -9.90
CA TRP A 64 3.60 -11.70 -9.65
C TRP A 64 4.57 -12.38 -8.68
N ILE A 65 4.06 -12.97 -7.59
CA ILE A 65 4.93 -13.68 -6.63
C ILE A 65 5.56 -14.92 -7.28
N ARG A 66 4.78 -15.69 -8.06
CA ARG A 66 5.33 -16.85 -8.77
C ARG A 66 6.43 -16.46 -9.75
N ASP A 67 6.17 -15.44 -10.54
CA ASP A 67 7.06 -15.02 -11.61
C ASP A 67 8.38 -14.44 -11.06
N CYS A 68 8.33 -13.77 -9.88
CA CYS A 68 9.49 -13.16 -9.25
C CYS A 68 10.22 -14.09 -8.28
N PHE A 69 9.48 -14.84 -7.50
CA PHE A 69 10.04 -15.62 -6.37
C PHE A 69 9.82 -17.13 -6.50
N GLY A 70 9.19 -17.57 -7.58
CA GLY A 70 8.94 -18.97 -7.85
C GLY A 70 7.68 -19.54 -7.19
N GLU A 71 7.28 -20.72 -7.66
CA GLU A 71 6.03 -21.37 -7.24
C GLU A 71 6.03 -21.79 -5.76
N ALA A 72 7.18 -22.11 -5.19
CA ALA A 72 7.30 -22.46 -3.77
C ALA A 72 6.90 -21.26 -2.88
N LYS A 73 7.35 -20.05 -3.21
CA LYS A 73 7.01 -18.82 -2.51
C LYS A 73 5.51 -18.50 -2.67
N ARG A 74 4.98 -18.62 -3.88
CA ARG A 74 3.54 -18.42 -4.15
C ARG A 74 2.70 -19.36 -3.26
N ARG A 75 3.02 -20.64 -3.19
CA ARG A 75 2.29 -21.61 -2.35
C ARG A 75 2.40 -21.29 -0.86
N LYS A 76 3.58 -20.92 -0.38
CA LYS A 76 3.79 -20.53 1.02
C LYS A 76 2.89 -19.35 1.45
N LEU A 77 2.69 -18.38 0.56
CA LEU A 77 1.91 -17.19 0.83
C LEU A 77 0.46 -17.26 0.37
N ALA A 78 0.01 -18.36 -0.23
CA ALA A 78 -1.30 -18.47 -0.86
C ALA A 78 -2.48 -18.15 0.06
N SER A 79 -2.41 -18.53 1.35
CA SER A 79 -3.46 -18.26 2.34
C SER A 79 -3.37 -16.88 3.01
N LYS A 80 -2.33 -16.10 2.69
CA LYS A 80 -2.13 -14.79 3.30
C LYS A 80 -3.02 -13.73 2.65
N PRO A 81 -3.49 -12.72 3.41
CA PRO A 81 -4.23 -11.60 2.84
C PRO A 81 -3.34 -10.78 1.90
N ILE A 82 -3.97 -10.14 0.92
CA ILE A 82 -3.28 -9.20 0.04
C ILE A 82 -3.06 -7.90 0.81
N VAL A 83 -1.81 -7.45 0.90
CA VAL A 83 -1.45 -6.11 1.37
C VAL A 83 -1.22 -5.24 0.15
N CYS A 84 -1.91 -4.10 0.07
CA CYS A 84 -1.82 -3.22 -1.09
C CYS A 84 -0.55 -2.36 -1.04
N SER A 85 0.24 -2.37 -2.10
CA SER A 85 1.46 -1.55 -2.21
C SER A 85 1.17 -0.08 -2.50
N GLY A 86 -0.03 0.23 -2.99
CA GLY A 86 -0.38 1.58 -3.45
C GLY A 86 -0.58 2.61 -2.33
N VAL A 87 -0.72 2.18 -1.06
CA VAL A 87 -0.67 3.08 0.11
C VAL A 87 0.00 2.38 1.28
N SER A 88 1.01 3.02 1.85
CA SER A 88 1.62 2.62 3.11
C SER A 88 2.01 3.85 3.93
N ILE A 89 1.95 3.76 5.26
CA ILE A 89 2.30 4.84 6.18
C ILE A 89 3.30 4.31 7.18
N ALA A 90 4.38 5.07 7.42
CA ALA A 90 5.42 4.64 8.34
C ALA A 90 6.01 5.82 9.12
N THR A 91 6.63 5.54 10.27
CA THR A 91 7.63 6.46 10.82
C THR A 91 8.76 6.63 9.81
N PHE A 92 9.43 7.78 9.84
CA PHE A 92 10.38 8.12 8.79
C PHE A 92 11.46 7.06 8.59
N GLU A 93 12.05 6.57 9.67
CA GLU A 93 13.14 5.59 9.59
C GLU A 93 12.65 4.23 9.07
N GLU A 94 11.47 3.75 9.49
CA GLU A 94 10.89 2.50 8.99
C GLU A 94 10.54 2.61 7.50
N GLY A 95 9.99 3.73 7.07
CA GLY A 95 9.72 3.97 5.66
C GLY A 95 10.99 4.06 4.81
N ARG A 96 12.06 4.67 5.35
CA ARG A 96 13.37 4.72 4.70
C ARG A 96 13.95 3.31 4.51
N LEU A 97 13.91 2.49 5.55
CA LEU A 97 14.39 1.10 5.50
C LEU A 97 13.55 0.26 4.51
N TYR A 98 12.24 0.41 4.56
CA TYR A 98 11.36 -0.26 3.60
C TYR A 98 11.67 0.15 2.15
N ALA A 99 11.85 1.44 1.87
CA ALA A 99 12.19 1.90 0.52
C ALA A 99 13.54 1.35 0.04
N ALA A 100 14.51 1.19 0.95
CA ALA A 100 15.79 0.57 0.65
C ALA A 100 15.63 -0.92 0.30
N GLN A 101 14.86 -1.68 1.07
CA GLN A 101 14.56 -3.08 0.81
C GLN A 101 13.83 -3.27 -0.54
N MET A 102 12.80 -2.45 -0.80
CA MET A 102 12.10 -2.46 -2.09
C MET A 102 13.06 -2.16 -3.24
N ALA A 103 13.95 -1.17 -3.08
CA ALA A 103 14.94 -0.80 -4.08
C ALA A 103 15.95 -1.94 -4.33
N GLU A 104 16.42 -2.60 -3.29
CA GLU A 104 17.33 -3.74 -3.37
C GLU A 104 16.71 -4.86 -4.19
N VAL A 105 15.52 -5.31 -3.80
CA VAL A 105 14.84 -6.43 -4.47
C VAL A 105 14.53 -6.11 -5.93
N VAL A 106 13.94 -4.94 -6.24
CA VAL A 106 13.57 -4.62 -7.64
C VAL A 106 14.77 -4.31 -8.53
N SER A 107 15.95 -4.05 -7.95
CA SER A 107 17.19 -3.80 -8.70
C SER A 107 18.06 -5.05 -8.87
N ASP A 108 17.74 -6.14 -8.21
CA ASP A 108 18.49 -7.38 -8.31
C ASP A 108 18.26 -8.03 -9.68
N ALA A 109 19.34 -8.36 -10.38
CA ALA A 109 19.31 -8.97 -11.71
C ALA A 109 18.52 -10.30 -11.77
N GLN A 110 18.43 -11.04 -10.66
CA GLN A 110 17.61 -12.25 -10.59
C GLN A 110 16.11 -11.98 -10.78
N PHE A 111 15.67 -10.74 -10.51
CA PHE A 111 14.28 -10.32 -10.69
C PHE A 111 14.02 -9.64 -12.03
N ALA A 112 15.02 -9.53 -12.93
CA ALA A 112 14.81 -8.98 -14.27
C ALA A 112 13.64 -9.64 -15.06
N PRO A 113 13.39 -10.97 -14.94
CA PRO A 113 12.21 -11.59 -15.56
C PRO A 113 10.88 -11.11 -14.98
N CYS A 114 10.91 -10.44 -13.83
CA CYS A 114 9.74 -9.91 -13.13
C CYS A 114 9.32 -8.52 -13.58
N GLU A 115 10.00 -7.92 -14.56
CA GLU A 115 9.66 -6.59 -15.11
C GLU A 115 8.29 -6.58 -15.79
N ARG A 116 7.26 -6.78 -14.99
CA ARG A 116 5.86 -6.65 -15.38
C ARG A 116 5.20 -5.54 -14.60
N ASN A 117 4.15 -4.99 -15.17
CA ASN A 117 3.27 -4.08 -14.47
C ASN A 117 2.76 -4.74 -13.16
N GLY A 118 3.02 -4.10 -12.02
CA GLY A 118 2.57 -4.57 -10.70
C GLY A 118 3.55 -5.48 -9.96
N VAL A 119 4.78 -5.62 -10.41
CA VAL A 119 5.83 -6.40 -9.73
C VAL A 119 6.10 -5.93 -8.30
N ASP A 120 6.08 -4.63 -8.08
CA ASP A 120 6.23 -4.00 -6.77
C ASP A 120 5.16 -4.44 -5.78
N GLN A 121 3.94 -4.67 -6.23
CA GLN A 121 2.86 -5.26 -5.43
C GLN A 121 3.20 -6.69 -4.98
N GLY A 122 3.82 -7.49 -5.84
CA GLY A 122 4.30 -8.84 -5.50
C GLY A 122 5.42 -8.80 -4.46
N VAL A 123 6.43 -7.95 -4.67
CA VAL A 123 7.54 -7.73 -3.74
C VAL A 123 7.04 -7.24 -2.40
N HIS A 124 6.16 -6.24 -2.38
CA HIS A 124 5.54 -5.72 -1.15
C HIS A 124 4.89 -6.82 -0.32
N ASN A 125 4.08 -7.70 -0.95
CA ASN A 125 3.45 -8.81 -0.22
C ASN A 125 4.47 -9.78 0.36
N VAL A 126 5.55 -10.08 -0.34
CA VAL A 126 6.62 -10.94 0.17
C VAL A 126 7.28 -10.31 1.40
N LEU A 127 7.71 -9.05 1.29
CA LEU A 127 8.37 -8.33 2.39
C LEU A 127 7.47 -8.24 3.63
N MET A 128 6.18 -7.94 3.45
CA MET A 128 5.22 -7.82 4.55
C MET A 128 4.94 -9.15 5.26
N HIS A 129 4.83 -10.25 4.52
CA HIS A 129 4.46 -11.54 5.10
C HIS A 129 5.62 -12.40 5.58
N GLU A 130 6.83 -12.11 5.16
CA GLU A 130 8.03 -12.82 5.63
C GLU A 130 8.77 -12.08 6.76
N ASN A 131 8.16 -11.03 7.31
CA ASN A 131 8.71 -10.20 8.38
C ASN A 131 10.05 -9.51 8.00
N GLU A 132 10.24 -9.26 6.71
CA GLU A 132 11.39 -8.49 6.21
C GLU A 132 11.25 -7.02 6.60
N VAL A 133 10.03 -6.49 6.61
CA VAL A 133 9.73 -5.15 7.13
C VAL A 133 9.57 -5.25 8.65
N LYS A 134 10.55 -4.72 9.37
CA LYS A 134 10.49 -4.66 10.83
C LYS A 134 9.33 -3.79 11.29
N HIS A 135 8.76 -4.12 12.44
CA HIS A 135 7.65 -3.38 13.06
C HIS A 135 6.44 -3.17 12.11
N ALA A 136 6.28 -4.07 11.11
CA ALA A 136 5.16 -4.00 10.19
C ALA A 136 3.86 -4.42 10.86
N VAL A 137 2.80 -3.66 10.60
CA VAL A 137 1.43 -3.95 11.00
C VAL A 137 0.55 -3.98 9.77
N ILE A 138 -0.17 -5.07 9.55
CA ILE A 138 -1.15 -5.16 8.48
C ILE A 138 -2.49 -4.66 9.01
N VAL A 139 -2.98 -3.57 8.42
CA VAL A 139 -4.17 -2.85 8.87
C VAL A 139 -5.37 -3.22 8.01
N SER A 140 -6.47 -3.58 8.69
CA SER A 140 -7.75 -3.85 8.05
C SER A 140 -8.39 -2.59 7.46
N GLN A 141 -9.10 -2.72 6.34
CA GLN A 141 -9.92 -1.65 5.78
C GLN A 141 -11.11 -1.22 6.66
N ARG A 142 -11.35 -1.93 7.78
CA ARG A 142 -12.35 -1.51 8.76
C ARG A 142 -11.91 -0.32 9.61
N THR A 143 -10.64 0.07 9.52
CA THR A 143 -10.17 1.30 10.14
C THR A 143 -10.56 2.53 9.31
N ALA A 144 -10.58 3.69 9.94
CA ALA A 144 -10.86 4.95 9.26
C ALA A 144 -9.62 5.57 8.57
N LEU A 145 -8.64 4.75 8.19
CA LEU A 145 -7.36 5.24 7.68
C LEU A 145 -7.28 5.20 6.16
N VAL A 146 -7.36 4.03 5.57
CA VAL A 146 -7.22 3.84 4.13
C VAL A 146 -8.34 2.97 3.60
N ALA A 147 -8.98 3.40 2.53
CA ALA A 147 -9.86 2.58 1.70
C ALA A 147 -9.19 2.26 0.38
N ASN A 148 -8.90 0.99 0.15
CA ASN A 148 -8.47 0.46 -1.15
C ASN A 148 -9.70 0.00 -1.94
N LEU A 149 -10.12 0.75 -2.94
CA LEU A 149 -11.42 0.58 -3.63
C LEU A 149 -11.42 -0.49 -4.73
N GLN A 150 -10.49 -1.41 -4.76
CA GLN A 150 -10.19 -2.34 -5.85
C GLN A 150 -11.40 -2.97 -6.57
N ALA A 151 -12.47 -3.27 -5.88
CA ALA A 151 -13.65 -3.88 -6.49
C ALA A 151 -14.90 -3.86 -5.60
N LYS A 152 -14.84 -3.41 -4.36
CA LYS A 152 -16.00 -3.41 -3.45
C LYS A 152 -16.00 -2.17 -2.58
N VAL A 153 -17.02 -1.51 -2.73
CA VAL A 153 -17.55 -0.29 -2.23
C VAL A 153 -17.23 -0.03 -0.77
N ALA A 154 -16.31 0.88 -0.55
CA ALA A 154 -16.45 1.79 0.56
C ALA A 154 -17.80 2.53 0.41
N ARG A 155 -18.46 2.86 1.51
CA ARG A 155 -19.67 3.69 1.46
C ARG A 155 -19.25 5.06 0.94
N VAL A 156 -19.90 5.50 -0.12
CA VAL A 156 -19.68 6.85 -0.68
C VAL A 156 -20.93 7.66 -0.34
N ASP A 157 -20.73 8.76 0.35
CA ASP A 157 -21.79 9.74 0.57
C ASP A 157 -22.13 10.42 -0.78
N PRO A 158 -23.38 10.36 -1.25
CA PRO A 158 -23.72 10.84 -2.59
C PRO A 158 -23.69 12.36 -2.73
N ARG A 159 -23.65 13.11 -1.61
CA ARG A 159 -23.61 14.58 -1.64
C ARG A 159 -22.20 15.12 -1.49
N SER A 160 -21.44 14.61 -0.54
CA SER A 160 -20.10 15.08 -0.25
C SER A 160 -19.01 14.29 -0.99
N HIS A 161 -19.37 13.19 -1.63
CA HIS A 161 -18.47 12.19 -2.23
C HIS A 161 -17.40 11.65 -1.27
N LYS A 162 -17.59 11.84 0.03
CA LYS A 162 -16.70 11.29 1.04
C LYS A 162 -16.84 9.78 1.12
N VAL A 163 -15.70 9.12 1.10
CA VAL A 163 -15.60 7.67 1.24
C VAL A 163 -15.48 7.32 2.72
N ALA A 164 -16.28 6.37 3.16
CA ALA A 164 -16.26 5.85 4.53
C ALA A 164 -15.98 4.35 4.56
N ASN A 165 -15.47 3.87 5.69
CA ASN A 165 -15.28 2.45 5.95
C ASN A 165 -16.64 1.74 6.15
N PRO A 166 -16.68 0.39 6.30
CA PRO A 166 -17.92 -0.34 6.54
C PRO A 166 -18.70 0.06 7.80
N ARG A 167 -18.04 0.75 8.76
CA ARG A 167 -18.67 1.27 9.99
C ARG A 167 -19.30 2.64 9.80
N GLY A 168 -19.01 3.32 8.69
CA GLY A 168 -19.48 4.67 8.40
C GLY A 168 -18.51 5.79 8.76
N ASP A 169 -17.28 5.46 9.23
CA ASP A 169 -16.26 6.46 9.53
C ASP A 169 -15.60 6.91 8.22
N VAL A 170 -15.48 8.22 8.01
CA VAL A 170 -14.77 8.79 6.86
C VAL A 170 -13.30 8.38 6.92
N VAL A 171 -12.79 7.82 5.83
CA VAL A 171 -11.38 7.42 5.76
C VAL A 171 -10.48 8.60 5.43
N SER A 172 -9.23 8.57 5.91
CA SER A 172 -8.27 9.64 5.63
C SER A 172 -7.74 9.58 4.19
N VAL A 173 -7.52 8.38 3.65
CA VAL A 173 -6.97 8.16 2.32
C VAL A 173 -7.87 7.25 1.50
N VAL A 174 -8.15 7.64 0.28
CA VAL A 174 -8.89 6.84 -0.71
C VAL A 174 -7.93 6.47 -1.84
N HIS A 175 -7.74 5.19 -2.07
CA HIS A 175 -6.90 4.66 -3.12
C HIS A 175 -7.72 3.91 -4.16
N GLN A 176 -7.36 4.04 -5.44
CA GLN A 176 -8.04 3.47 -6.61
C GLN A 176 -9.46 4.02 -6.81
N TYR A 177 -9.62 5.32 -6.54
CA TYR A 177 -10.88 6.02 -6.80
C TYR A 177 -11.22 6.07 -8.30
N ASP A 178 -10.22 5.98 -9.16
CA ASP A 178 -10.35 5.98 -10.64
C ASP A 178 -11.20 4.82 -11.18
N ARG A 179 -11.42 3.78 -10.36
CA ARG A 179 -12.28 2.65 -10.68
C ARG A 179 -13.78 2.95 -10.55
N PHE A 180 -14.11 4.12 -10.04
CA PHE A 180 -15.47 4.59 -9.82
C PHE A 180 -15.67 5.91 -10.57
N PRO A 181 -16.35 5.93 -11.74
CA PRO A 181 -16.44 7.11 -12.60
C PRO A 181 -16.90 8.38 -11.86
N ASN A 182 -17.87 8.25 -10.96
CA ASN A 182 -18.37 9.40 -10.19
C ASN A 182 -17.34 9.95 -9.19
N LEU A 183 -16.54 9.09 -8.55
CA LEU A 183 -15.45 9.52 -7.67
C LEU A 183 -14.30 10.09 -8.49
N ALA A 184 -13.97 9.45 -9.61
CA ALA A 184 -12.94 9.96 -10.51
C ALA A 184 -13.27 11.37 -10.99
N ALA A 185 -14.48 11.60 -11.50
CA ALA A 185 -14.92 12.94 -11.89
C ALA A 185 -14.80 13.95 -10.75
N HIS A 186 -15.33 13.62 -9.57
CA HIS A 186 -15.27 14.49 -8.40
C HIS A 186 -13.82 14.87 -8.02
N TYR A 187 -12.93 13.89 -7.92
CA TYR A 187 -11.54 14.15 -7.50
C TYR A 187 -10.73 14.87 -8.59
N TYR A 188 -10.95 14.60 -9.88
CA TYR A 188 -10.30 15.36 -10.97
C TYR A 188 -10.77 16.81 -11.07
N GLU A 189 -12.00 17.12 -10.66
CA GLU A 189 -12.51 18.48 -10.63
C GLU A 189 -12.06 19.26 -9.37
N THR A 190 -11.73 18.55 -8.30
CA THR A 190 -11.39 19.16 -7.01
C THR A 190 -9.89 19.42 -6.85
N TYR A 191 -9.04 18.63 -7.52
CA TYR A 191 -7.58 18.70 -7.42
C TYR A 191 -6.91 18.86 -8.79
#